data_226e24ab6f1d19e280f80ab04f659b7c
#
_entry.id   226e24ab6f1d19e280f80ab04f659b7c
#
_cell.length_a   1.000
_cell.length_b   1.000
_cell.length_c   1.000
_cell.angle_alpha   90.00
_cell.angle_beta   90.00
_cell.angle_gamma   90.00
#
_symmetry.space_group_name_H-M   'P 1'
#
loop_
_entity.id
_entity.type
_entity.pdbx_description
1 polymer ?
#
loop_
_entity_poly.entity_id
_entity_poly.type
_entity_poly.pdbx_seq_one_letter_code
_entity_poly.pdbx_strand_id
1 'polypeptide(L)'
;SIGAFVSLDTSLQVNDFPPGTTLDYTKNGSAAALTMPAGAYVLYAELVWGGLYRSTVSDISARLNDGITLTTPLGPDTVLPAAATAQNFLITNSGVTVGFYVRTADVTAIVRQAGAGTYSAGRVPALIEALDARTSETNHAGWTLAVVYESGALPLRDLTLWSGGAVVSPSSG
;
A
#
# COMPACT_ATOMS: atom_id res chain seq x y z
N SER A 1 -2.20 -6.10 10.81
CA SER A 1 -2.94 -6.72 9.70
C SER A 1 -2.29 -6.29 8.39
N ILE A 2 -1.84 -7.23 7.60
CA ILE A 2 -1.26 -6.96 6.29
C ILE A 2 -2.44 -6.88 5.32
N GLY A 3 -2.72 -5.67 4.81
CA GLY A 3 -3.64 -5.50 3.70
C GLY A 3 -3.12 -6.27 2.48
N ALA A 4 -4.02 -6.90 1.75
CA ALA A 4 -3.62 -7.65 0.58
C ALA A 4 -2.91 -6.72 -0.42
N PHE A 5 -1.66 -7.03 -0.74
CA PHE A 5 -1.06 -6.53 -1.95
C PHE A 5 -1.89 -7.09 -3.11
N VAL A 6 -2.48 -6.23 -3.90
CA VAL A 6 -2.98 -6.67 -5.20
C VAL A 6 -1.75 -6.76 -6.10
N SER A 7 -0.97 -7.81 -5.92
CA SER A 7 -0.01 -8.23 -6.92
C SER A 7 -0.83 -8.88 -8.02
N LEU A 8 -0.82 -8.30 -9.18
CA LEU A 8 -1.28 -9.00 -10.37
C LEU A 8 -0.18 -10.01 -10.69
N ASP A 9 -0.46 -11.27 -10.38
CA ASP A 9 0.44 -12.38 -10.67
C ASP A 9 0.72 -12.41 -12.18
N THR A 10 1.97 -12.55 -12.55
CA THR A 10 2.41 -12.70 -13.95
C THR A 10 1.82 -13.94 -14.63
N SER A 11 1.35 -14.92 -13.84
CA SER A 11 0.62 -16.08 -14.33
C SER A 11 -0.84 -15.77 -14.68
N LEU A 12 -1.37 -14.60 -14.28
CA LEU A 12 -2.73 -14.19 -14.63
C LEU A 12 -2.76 -13.79 -16.10
N GLN A 13 -3.57 -14.50 -16.87
CA GLN A 13 -3.77 -14.21 -18.28
C GLN A 13 -4.55 -12.91 -18.49
N VAL A 14 -4.43 -12.35 -19.68
CA VAL A 14 -5.19 -11.17 -20.12
C VAL A 14 -6.68 -11.38 -19.78
N ASN A 15 -7.20 -10.57 -18.85
CA ASN A 15 -8.53 -10.53 -18.27
C ASN A 15 -8.69 -11.13 -16.85
N ASP A 16 -7.64 -11.68 -16.23
CA ASP A 16 -7.72 -12.26 -14.89
C ASP A 16 -7.32 -11.25 -13.80
N PHE A 17 -7.83 -10.03 -13.87
CA PHE A 17 -7.76 -9.12 -12.74
C PHE A 17 -8.60 -9.68 -11.57
N PRO A 18 -8.15 -9.52 -10.32
CA PRO A 18 -8.99 -9.83 -9.18
C PRO A 18 -10.36 -9.17 -9.35
N PRO A 19 -11.48 -9.86 -9.02
CA PRO A 19 -12.82 -9.32 -9.18
C PRO A 19 -12.93 -7.90 -8.60
N GLY A 20 -13.44 -6.97 -9.39
CA GLY A 20 -13.59 -5.55 -9.01
C GLY A 20 -12.38 -4.66 -9.29
N THR A 21 -11.24 -5.20 -9.75
CA THR A 21 -10.11 -4.37 -10.21
C THR A 21 -10.45 -3.70 -11.53
N THR A 22 -10.14 -2.41 -11.64
CA THR A 22 -10.33 -1.61 -12.85
C THR A 22 -9.01 -0.94 -13.27
N LEU A 23 -8.93 -0.48 -14.52
CA LEU A 23 -7.79 0.32 -15.00
C LEU A 23 -7.73 1.72 -14.35
N ASP A 24 -8.80 2.15 -13.71
CA ASP A 24 -8.90 3.40 -12.97
C ASP A 24 -8.62 3.16 -11.49
N TYR A 25 -7.40 3.46 -11.04
CA TYR A 25 -7.00 3.27 -9.64
C TYR A 25 -7.93 3.98 -8.64
N THR A 26 -8.61 5.04 -9.05
CA THR A 26 -9.52 5.79 -8.16
C THR A 26 -10.75 4.98 -7.75
N LYS A 27 -11.02 3.88 -8.45
CA LYS A 27 -12.13 2.94 -8.18
C LYS A 27 -11.66 1.66 -7.49
N ASN A 28 -10.35 1.46 -7.36
CA ASN A 28 -9.79 0.26 -6.76
C ASN A 28 -9.58 0.44 -5.26
N GLY A 29 -9.75 -0.64 -4.54
CA GLY A 29 -9.52 -0.71 -3.10
C GLY A 29 -9.55 -2.14 -2.59
N SER A 30 -9.01 -2.34 -1.41
CA SER A 30 -9.05 -3.63 -0.72
C SER A 30 -9.23 -3.44 0.78
N ALA A 31 -9.67 -4.50 1.46
CA ALA A 31 -9.97 -4.46 2.88
C ALA A 31 -9.20 -5.54 3.66
N ALA A 32 -8.92 -5.24 4.93
CA ALA A 32 -8.32 -6.17 5.87
C ALA A 32 -8.89 -5.95 7.27
N ALA A 33 -8.89 -6.99 8.09
CA ALA A 33 -9.36 -6.90 9.47
C ALA A 33 -8.19 -6.60 10.42
N LEU A 34 -8.35 -5.58 11.27
CA LEU A 34 -7.50 -5.33 12.42
C LEU A 34 -8.13 -5.96 13.66
N THR A 35 -7.42 -6.91 14.26
CA THR A 35 -7.84 -7.53 15.53
C THR A 35 -6.89 -7.09 16.63
N MET A 36 -7.46 -6.71 17.77
CA MET A 36 -6.73 -6.35 18.97
C MET A 36 -7.40 -6.98 20.20
N PRO A 37 -6.67 -7.30 21.27
CA PRO A 37 -7.28 -7.72 22.53
C PRO A 37 -8.25 -6.67 23.07
N ALA A 38 -9.27 -7.09 23.80
CA ALA A 38 -10.18 -6.17 24.47
C ALA A 38 -9.38 -5.28 25.44
N GLY A 39 -9.68 -3.97 25.42
CA GLY A 39 -8.98 -2.98 26.24
C GLY A 39 -7.56 -2.63 25.78
N ALA A 40 -7.13 -3.09 24.61
CA ALA A 40 -5.87 -2.66 24.02
C ALA A 40 -5.92 -1.15 23.68
N TYR A 41 -4.78 -0.47 23.90
CA TYR A 41 -4.61 0.94 23.58
C TYR A 41 -3.57 1.11 22.46
N VAL A 42 -3.94 1.78 21.39
CA VAL A 42 -3.06 2.03 20.23
C VAL A 42 -2.00 3.05 20.60
N LEU A 43 -0.75 2.66 20.58
CA LEU A 43 0.40 3.53 20.82
C LEU A 43 0.82 4.27 19.54
N TYR A 44 0.89 3.54 18.43
CA TYR A 44 1.29 4.07 17.14
C TYR A 44 0.60 3.30 16.01
N ALA A 45 0.25 3.98 14.93
CA ALA A 45 -0.22 3.34 13.72
C ALA A 45 0.31 4.07 12.49
N GLU A 46 0.86 3.30 11.56
CA GLU A 46 1.39 3.81 10.29
C GLU A 46 0.69 3.13 9.12
N LEU A 47 0.21 3.93 8.20
CA LEU A 47 -0.28 3.47 6.91
C LEU A 47 0.84 3.61 5.89
N VAL A 48 1.16 2.50 5.22
CA VAL A 48 2.16 2.42 4.16
C VAL A 48 1.44 2.01 2.88
N TRP A 49 1.71 2.68 1.77
CA TRP A 49 1.15 2.29 0.48
C TRP A 49 2.14 2.55 -0.65
N GLY A 50 1.91 1.91 -1.78
CA GLY A 50 2.76 2.06 -2.94
C GLY A 50 2.21 1.35 -4.16
N GLY A 51 2.90 1.51 -5.27
CA GLY A 51 2.53 0.90 -6.54
C GLY A 51 3.45 1.29 -7.69
N LEU A 52 3.09 0.82 -8.86
CA LEU A 52 3.69 1.24 -10.12
C LEU A 52 3.19 2.65 -10.47
N TYR A 53 4.09 3.59 -10.73
CA TYR A 53 3.70 4.94 -11.15
C TYR A 53 4.19 5.33 -12.55
N ARG A 54 5.15 4.60 -13.07
CA ARG A 54 5.73 4.87 -14.39
C ARG A 54 6.00 3.59 -15.12
N SER A 55 5.56 3.55 -16.36
CA SER A 55 5.86 2.51 -17.35
C SER A 55 6.54 3.11 -18.57
N THR A 56 6.69 2.34 -19.63
CA THR A 56 7.20 2.83 -20.92
C THR A 56 6.21 3.72 -21.66
N VAL A 57 4.93 3.67 -21.31
CA VAL A 57 3.85 4.37 -22.04
C VAL A 57 3.11 5.39 -21.19
N SER A 58 3.21 5.31 -19.87
CA SER A 58 2.45 6.16 -18.96
C SER A 58 3.27 6.59 -17.75
N ASP A 59 2.98 7.78 -17.22
CA ASP A 59 3.60 8.34 -16.02
C ASP A 59 2.56 9.12 -15.20
N ILE A 60 2.31 8.69 -13.97
CA ILE A 60 1.42 9.36 -13.02
C ILE A 60 2.17 9.97 -11.84
N SER A 61 3.46 10.28 -11.99
CA SER A 61 4.29 10.84 -10.92
C SER A 61 3.68 12.08 -10.24
N ALA A 62 2.91 12.87 -10.99
CA ALA A 62 2.20 14.03 -10.46
C ALA A 62 1.08 13.68 -9.46
N ARG A 63 0.67 12.41 -9.37
CA ARG A 63 -0.42 11.92 -8.50
C ARG A 63 0.07 11.25 -7.21
N LEU A 64 1.36 11.01 -7.05
CA LEU A 64 1.89 10.22 -5.94
C LEU A 64 1.66 10.83 -4.56
N ASN A 65 1.38 12.12 -4.51
CA ASN A 65 1.08 12.83 -3.27
C ASN A 65 -0.42 13.16 -3.13
N ASP A 66 -1.27 12.63 -4.01
CA ASP A 66 -2.71 12.71 -3.83
C ASP A 66 -3.12 11.91 -2.58
N GLY A 67 -4.14 12.39 -1.88
CA GLY A 67 -4.69 11.68 -0.73
C GLY A 67 -5.35 10.37 -1.14
N ILE A 68 -5.11 9.33 -0.35
CA ILE A 68 -5.83 8.07 -0.45
C ILE A 68 -7.02 8.05 0.51
N THR A 69 -7.97 7.14 0.30
CA THR A 69 -9.08 6.96 1.22
C THR A 69 -8.79 5.78 2.15
N LEU A 70 -8.72 6.05 3.46
CA LEU A 70 -8.69 5.02 4.49
C LEU A 70 -10.10 4.92 5.10
N THR A 71 -10.82 3.84 4.83
CA THR A 71 -12.12 3.60 5.48
C THR A 71 -11.89 2.77 6.73
N THR A 72 -12.39 3.26 7.84
CA THR A 72 -12.29 2.66 9.17
C THR A 72 -13.67 2.13 9.60
N PRO A 73 -13.80 1.43 10.75
CA PRO A 73 -15.10 1.10 11.33
C PRO A 73 -16.02 2.30 11.58
N LEU A 74 -15.48 3.52 11.68
CA LEU A 74 -16.23 4.75 11.88
C LEU A 74 -16.57 5.50 10.59
N GLY A 75 -15.98 5.11 9.47
CA GLY A 75 -16.18 5.75 8.17
C GLY A 75 -14.89 6.09 7.44
N PRO A 76 -15.01 6.76 6.29
CA PRO A 76 -13.85 7.12 5.46
C PRO A 76 -13.15 8.38 5.95
N ASP A 77 -11.83 8.35 5.89
CA ASP A 77 -10.92 9.49 6.06
C ASP A 77 -10.04 9.67 4.83
N THR A 78 -9.61 10.91 4.57
CA THR A 78 -8.59 11.19 3.56
C THR A 78 -7.22 11.27 4.23
N VAL A 79 -6.30 10.41 3.79
CA VAL A 79 -4.93 10.34 4.31
C VAL A 79 -3.96 10.90 3.28
N LEU A 80 -3.20 11.92 3.67
CA LEU A 80 -2.13 12.50 2.86
C LEU A 80 -0.78 11.89 3.23
N PRO A 81 0.11 11.65 2.27
CA PRO A 81 1.44 11.12 2.56
C PRO A 81 2.32 12.13 3.29
N ALA A 82 3.17 11.63 4.17
CA ALA A 82 4.24 12.41 4.78
C ALA A 82 5.37 12.63 3.77
N ALA A 83 5.71 13.89 3.51
CA ALA A 83 6.74 14.23 2.53
C ALA A 83 8.15 13.72 2.95
N ALA A 84 8.42 13.66 4.25
CA ALA A 84 9.72 13.25 4.78
C ALA A 84 10.06 11.77 4.52
N THR A 85 9.05 10.92 4.30
CA THR A 85 9.22 9.47 4.08
C THR A 85 8.92 9.05 2.64
N ALA A 86 8.68 10.02 1.75
CA ALA A 86 8.37 9.77 0.35
C ALA A 86 9.56 9.15 -0.39
N GLN A 87 9.35 8.00 -1.01
CA GLN A 87 10.38 7.30 -1.77
C GLN A 87 9.88 6.97 -3.18
N ASN A 88 10.73 7.21 -4.17
CA ASN A 88 10.48 6.84 -5.57
C ASN A 88 11.69 6.04 -6.07
N PHE A 89 11.42 4.98 -6.79
CA PHE A 89 12.42 4.07 -7.34
C PHE A 89 12.24 3.98 -8.86
N LEU A 90 13.35 4.05 -9.59
CA LEU A 90 13.38 3.74 -11.01
C LEU A 90 14.22 2.49 -11.23
N ILE A 91 13.66 1.53 -11.93
CA ILE A 91 14.32 0.28 -12.27
C ILE A 91 14.43 0.23 -13.79
N THR A 92 15.65 0.10 -14.28
CA THR A 92 15.89 -0.05 -15.72
C THR A 92 16.46 -1.44 -15.98
N ASN A 93 15.78 -2.20 -16.83
CA ASN A 93 16.22 -3.51 -17.27
C ASN A 93 16.00 -3.62 -18.79
N SER A 94 17.07 -4.01 -19.52
CA SER A 94 17.04 -4.21 -20.99
C SER A 94 16.42 -3.03 -21.76
N GLY A 95 16.71 -1.79 -21.31
CA GLY A 95 16.21 -0.57 -21.95
C GLY A 95 14.77 -0.19 -21.56
N VAL A 96 14.12 -0.96 -20.73
CA VAL A 96 12.80 -0.64 -20.16
C VAL A 96 12.98 -0.03 -18.79
N THR A 97 12.40 1.16 -18.56
CA THR A 97 12.40 1.84 -17.25
C THR A 97 11.00 1.85 -16.67
N VAL A 98 10.86 1.32 -15.47
CA VAL A 98 9.63 1.35 -14.68
C VAL A 98 9.87 2.09 -13.37
N GLY A 99 8.82 2.71 -12.83
CA GLY A 99 8.89 3.47 -11.60
C GLY A 99 7.94 2.95 -10.54
N PHE A 100 8.47 2.71 -9.35
CA PHE A 100 7.72 2.30 -8.17
C PHE A 100 7.86 3.36 -7.08
N TYR A 101 6.90 3.42 -6.18
CA TYR A 101 6.93 4.37 -5.09
C TYR A 101 6.44 3.77 -3.78
N VAL A 102 6.86 4.37 -2.67
CA VAL A 102 6.33 4.13 -1.33
C VAL A 102 5.98 5.46 -0.69
N ARG A 103 4.86 5.49 -0.01
CA ARG A 103 4.39 6.59 0.83
C ARG A 103 3.97 6.06 2.18
N THR A 104 4.12 6.88 3.21
CA THR A 104 3.66 6.55 4.55
C THR A 104 2.91 7.72 5.17
N ALA A 105 2.09 7.43 6.16
CA ALA A 105 1.43 8.44 6.98
C ALA A 105 1.20 7.91 8.39
N ASP A 106 1.43 8.75 9.40
CA ASP A 106 0.98 8.49 10.76
C ASP A 106 -0.55 8.62 10.81
N VAL A 107 -1.21 7.51 11.10
CA VAL A 107 -2.67 7.41 11.24
C VAL A 107 -3.07 7.03 12.69
N THR A 108 -2.17 7.26 13.65
CA THR A 108 -2.36 6.88 15.05
C THR A 108 -3.67 7.43 15.62
N ALA A 109 -3.96 8.70 15.38
CA ALA A 109 -5.19 9.32 15.88
C ALA A 109 -6.45 8.66 15.30
N ILE A 110 -6.45 8.38 14.00
CA ILE A 110 -7.55 7.73 13.28
C ILE A 110 -7.78 6.32 13.83
N VAL A 111 -6.71 5.50 13.92
CA VAL A 111 -6.82 4.11 14.37
C VAL A 111 -7.14 4.02 15.86
N ARG A 112 -6.62 4.95 16.68
CA ARG A 112 -6.95 5.04 18.11
C ARG A 112 -8.44 5.28 18.33
N GLN A 113 -9.03 6.14 17.53
CA GLN A 113 -10.47 6.44 17.60
C GLN A 113 -11.32 5.29 17.06
N ALA A 114 -10.94 4.68 15.96
CA ALA A 114 -11.74 3.64 15.29
C ALA A 114 -11.59 2.25 15.92
N GLY A 115 -10.45 1.94 16.53
CA GLY A 115 -10.22 0.67 17.21
C GLY A 115 -10.08 -0.53 16.27
N ALA A 116 -10.38 -1.72 16.80
CA ALA A 116 -10.41 -2.96 16.04
C ALA A 116 -11.59 -2.99 15.06
N GLY A 117 -11.42 -3.67 13.92
CA GLY A 117 -12.48 -3.83 12.92
C GLY A 117 -11.94 -3.91 11.50
N THR A 118 -12.82 -3.77 10.53
CA THR A 118 -12.44 -3.80 9.12
C THR A 118 -11.96 -2.43 8.67
N TYR A 119 -10.78 -2.42 8.08
CA TYR A 119 -10.17 -1.26 7.42
C TYR A 119 -10.08 -1.54 5.93
N SER A 120 -10.27 -0.51 5.11
CA SER A 120 -9.98 -0.60 3.67
C SER A 120 -9.21 0.63 3.21
N ALA A 121 -8.29 0.42 2.28
CA ALA A 121 -7.66 1.53 1.56
C ALA A 121 -8.11 1.52 0.11
N GLY A 122 -8.42 2.69 -0.41
CA GLY A 122 -8.80 2.92 -1.79
C GLY A 122 -8.12 4.13 -2.38
N ARG A 123 -8.18 4.27 -3.71
CA ARG A 123 -7.58 5.37 -4.45
C ARG A 123 -6.05 5.45 -4.32
N VAL A 124 -5.40 4.32 -4.06
CA VAL A 124 -3.93 4.24 -4.06
C VAL A 124 -3.43 4.52 -5.48
N PRO A 125 -2.68 5.62 -5.72
CA PRO A 125 -2.22 5.95 -7.05
C PRO A 125 -1.40 4.81 -7.65
N ALA A 126 -1.86 4.25 -8.76
CA ALA A 126 -1.16 3.18 -9.44
C ALA A 126 -1.50 3.17 -10.94
N LEU A 127 -0.50 2.91 -11.75
CA LEU A 127 -0.72 2.52 -13.12
C LEU A 127 -1.19 1.07 -13.15
N ILE A 128 -2.38 0.88 -13.69
CA ILE A 128 -2.94 -0.42 -14.00
C ILE A 128 -3.15 -0.42 -15.51
N GLU A 129 -2.24 -1.02 -16.24
CA GLU A 129 -2.28 -1.06 -17.69
C GLU A 129 -2.91 -2.36 -18.17
N ALA A 130 -3.55 -2.29 -19.34
CA ALA A 130 -4.07 -3.49 -19.99
C ALA A 130 -2.92 -4.48 -20.17
N LEU A 131 -3.16 -5.72 -19.80
CA LEU A 131 -2.14 -6.76 -19.79
C LEU A 131 -1.65 -7.04 -21.20
N ASP A 132 -0.43 -6.63 -21.50
CA ASP A 132 0.38 -7.27 -22.52
C ASP A 132 1.50 -8.06 -21.82
N ALA A 133 2.19 -8.91 -22.56
CA ALA A 133 3.23 -9.79 -22.02
C ALA A 133 4.42 -9.06 -21.36
N ARG A 134 4.47 -7.73 -21.39
CA ARG A 134 5.58 -6.92 -20.85
C ARG A 134 5.16 -6.05 -19.67
N THR A 135 3.89 -5.62 -19.61
CA THR A 135 3.39 -4.67 -18.61
C THR A 135 2.67 -5.36 -17.45
N SER A 136 2.20 -6.59 -17.64
CA SER A 136 1.53 -7.37 -16.59
C SER A 136 2.43 -7.65 -15.38
N GLU A 137 3.73 -7.79 -15.58
CA GLU A 137 4.69 -8.11 -14.53
C GLU A 137 4.95 -6.95 -13.56
N THR A 138 4.55 -5.74 -13.92
CA THR A 138 4.82 -4.53 -13.15
C THR A 138 3.57 -3.89 -12.54
N ASN A 139 2.38 -4.29 -13.00
CA ASN A 139 1.13 -3.79 -12.45
C ASN A 139 0.96 -4.21 -11.00
N HIS A 140 1.13 -3.27 -10.07
CA HIS A 140 0.82 -3.52 -8.67
C HIS A 140 0.43 -2.24 -7.93
N ALA A 141 -0.41 -2.41 -6.93
CA ALA A 141 -0.70 -1.43 -5.90
C ALA A 141 -0.97 -2.16 -4.59
N GLY A 142 -0.64 -1.54 -3.48
CA GLY A 142 -0.90 -2.17 -2.19
C GLY A 142 -0.79 -1.20 -1.03
N TRP A 143 -1.27 -1.66 0.12
CA TRP A 143 -1.17 -0.94 1.37
C TRP A 143 -0.99 -1.89 2.55
N THR A 144 -0.42 -1.36 3.62
CA THR A 144 -0.24 -2.04 4.89
C THR A 144 -0.57 -1.06 6.01
N LEU A 145 -1.35 -1.49 6.97
CA LEU A 145 -1.57 -0.78 8.23
C LEU A 145 -0.79 -1.50 9.33
N ALA A 146 0.28 -0.86 9.82
CA ALA A 146 1.05 -1.34 10.95
C ALA A 146 0.52 -0.67 12.23
N VAL A 147 0.16 -1.47 13.24
CA VAL A 147 -0.39 -0.96 14.50
C VAL A 147 0.40 -1.51 15.66
N VAL A 148 0.97 -0.61 16.47
CA VAL A 148 1.59 -0.92 17.75
C VAL A 148 0.60 -0.58 18.84
N TYR A 149 0.30 -1.54 19.72
CA TYR A 149 -0.63 -1.35 20.82
C TYR A 149 -0.08 -1.96 22.10
N GLU A 150 -0.52 -1.44 23.23
CA GLU A 150 -0.32 -2.04 24.54
C GLU A 150 -1.58 -2.76 25.02
N SER A 151 -1.40 -3.77 25.81
CA SER A 151 -2.49 -4.52 26.46
C SER A 151 -1.99 -5.15 27.75
N GLY A 152 -2.75 -5.03 28.82
CA GLY A 152 -2.44 -5.68 30.10
C GLY A 152 -2.37 -7.22 30.02
N ALA A 153 -2.86 -7.82 28.94
CA ALA A 153 -2.79 -9.26 28.70
C ALA A 153 -1.47 -9.70 28.01
N LEU A 154 -0.61 -8.76 27.62
CA LEU A 154 0.63 -9.06 26.90
C LEU A 154 1.86 -8.61 27.68
N PRO A 155 2.99 -9.33 27.56
CA PRO A 155 4.25 -8.90 28.16
C PRO A 155 4.78 -7.64 27.48
N LEU A 156 5.50 -6.82 28.24
CA LEU A 156 6.25 -5.67 27.68
C LEU A 156 7.30 -6.18 26.68
N ARG A 157 7.42 -5.45 25.57
CA ARG A 157 8.39 -5.71 24.51
C ARG A 157 8.90 -4.39 23.95
N ASP A 158 10.19 -4.37 23.64
CA ASP A 158 10.75 -3.31 22.81
C ASP A 158 10.43 -3.61 21.34
N LEU A 159 9.82 -2.65 20.65
CA LEU A 159 9.43 -2.77 19.26
C LEU A 159 10.07 -1.65 18.44
N THR A 160 10.61 -2.01 17.32
CA THR A 160 11.08 -1.05 16.30
C THR A 160 10.33 -1.33 15.01
N LEU A 161 9.71 -0.29 14.44
CA LEU A 161 9.03 -0.36 13.15
C LEU A 161 9.91 0.33 12.10
N TRP A 162 10.23 -0.39 11.04
CA TRP A 162 10.89 0.14 9.87
C TRP A 162 9.92 0.10 8.70
N SER A 163 9.69 1.26 8.07
CA SER A 163 8.85 1.39 6.89
C SER A 163 9.63 1.99 5.74
N GLY A 164 9.32 1.56 4.52
CA GLY A 164 9.98 2.03 3.32
C GLY A 164 10.08 0.95 2.27
N GLY A 165 10.87 1.22 1.22
CA GLY A 165 11.14 0.29 0.14
C GLY A 165 12.62 0.21 -0.19
N ALA A 166 13.03 -0.88 -0.78
CA ALA A 166 14.35 -1.05 -1.36
C ALA A 166 14.25 -1.83 -2.68
N VAL A 167 15.09 -1.45 -3.63
CA VAL A 167 15.26 -2.24 -4.86
C VAL A 167 16.25 -3.35 -4.57
N VAL A 168 15.82 -4.58 -4.75
CA VAL A 168 16.68 -5.76 -4.65
C VAL A 168 16.81 -6.36 -6.05
N SER A 169 18.01 -6.39 -6.58
CA SER A 169 18.33 -7.11 -7.82
C SER A 169 19.16 -8.34 -7.51
N PRO A 170 18.96 -9.47 -8.21
CA PRO A 170 19.89 -10.59 -8.09
C PRO A 170 21.26 -10.09 -8.55
N SER A 171 22.29 -10.30 -7.72
CA SER A 171 23.66 -10.11 -8.15
C SER A 171 23.93 -11.12 -9.27
N SER A 172 24.30 -10.64 -10.46
CA SER A 172 24.89 -11.50 -11.46
C SER A 172 26.17 -12.09 -10.83
N GLY A 173 26.09 -13.36 -10.41
CA GLY A 173 27.25 -14.12 -9.98
C GLY A 173 28.22 -14.39 -11.13
#